data_9fbbdef590a904ba633b6b9895e8f98b
#
_entry.id   9fbbdef590a904ba633b6b9895e8f98b
#
_cell.length_a   1.000
_cell.length_b   1.000
_cell.length_c   1.000
_cell.angle_alpha   90.00
_cell.angle_beta   90.00
_cell.angle_gamma   90.00
#
_symmetry.space_group_name_H-M   'P 1'
#
loop_
_entity.id
_entity.type
_entity.pdbx_description
1 polymer ?
#
loop_
_entity_poly.entity_id
_entity_poly.type
_entity_poly.pdbx_seq_one_letter_code
_entity_poly.pdbx_strand_id
1 'polypeptide(L)'
;MSNESPWIVQYGPLITASATFIASIIALFKESIIGLWKHPTLKIEQKEENLFKEITTKLSEEESDKQANTSATHIAVDYYDFNIEVINSGSEPCKNCECYLERIEFKQASDVKFNDLDLISGKAIKWLGKELTNIDLPPHGGKASITLLRLISPEKRSTEKGKKKNSPGIQIGDVIINENVVAGNYIIIFCMYSLNHKSQTIRLGFDWNGQWQERITELSSTVKIKMEIRK
;
A
#
# COMPACT_ATOMS: atom_id res chain seq x y z
N MET A 1 -52.71 -15.87 -50.55
CA MET A 1 -53.05 -16.69 -49.39
C MET A 1 -51.75 -17.11 -48.77
N SER A 2 -51.38 -16.48 -47.68
CA SER A 2 -50.14 -16.80 -46.94
C SER A 2 -50.38 -18.08 -46.16
N ASN A 3 -49.68 -19.16 -46.54
CA ASN A 3 -49.61 -20.39 -45.73
C ASN A 3 -48.79 -20.11 -44.48
N GLU A 4 -49.42 -19.51 -43.48
CA GLU A 4 -48.83 -19.49 -42.15
C GLU A 4 -48.83 -20.92 -41.59
N SER A 5 -47.64 -21.38 -41.20
CA SER A 5 -47.47 -22.72 -40.67
C SER A 5 -48.33 -22.90 -39.40
N PRO A 6 -49.13 -23.97 -39.28
CA PRO A 6 -50.09 -24.14 -38.19
C PRO A 6 -49.50 -24.06 -36.78
N TRP A 7 -48.23 -24.40 -36.64
CA TRP A 7 -47.54 -24.31 -35.34
C TRP A 7 -47.24 -22.86 -34.88
N ILE A 8 -47.04 -21.90 -35.81
CA ILE A 8 -46.87 -20.48 -35.49
C ILE A 8 -48.13 -19.90 -34.88
N VAL A 9 -49.29 -20.25 -35.44
CA VAL A 9 -50.60 -19.81 -34.90
C VAL A 9 -50.85 -20.38 -33.52
N GLN A 10 -50.49 -21.65 -33.30
CA GLN A 10 -50.75 -22.35 -32.05
C GLN A 10 -49.79 -21.94 -30.93
N TYR A 11 -48.49 -21.74 -31.20
CA TYR A 11 -47.50 -21.46 -30.17
C TYR A 11 -46.99 -20.01 -30.15
N GLY A 12 -47.34 -19.19 -31.14
CA GLY A 12 -46.97 -17.79 -31.23
C GLY A 12 -47.28 -16.99 -29.96
N PRO A 13 -48.49 -17.04 -29.40
CA PRO A 13 -48.83 -16.33 -28.17
C PRO A 13 -48.00 -16.79 -26.97
N LEU A 14 -47.71 -18.07 -26.87
CA LEU A 14 -46.93 -18.65 -25.77
C LEU A 14 -45.45 -18.18 -25.84
N ILE A 15 -44.88 -18.17 -27.04
CA ILE A 15 -43.51 -17.68 -27.28
C ILE A 15 -43.43 -16.19 -26.95
N THR A 16 -44.40 -15.42 -27.40
CA THR A 16 -44.46 -13.98 -27.11
C THR A 16 -44.60 -13.69 -25.61
N ALA A 17 -45.47 -14.42 -24.91
CA ALA A 17 -45.65 -14.28 -23.47
C ALA A 17 -44.39 -14.65 -22.70
N SER A 18 -43.70 -15.73 -23.09
CA SER A 18 -42.41 -16.12 -22.44
C SER A 18 -41.31 -15.11 -22.69
N ALA A 19 -41.20 -14.59 -23.92
CA ALA A 19 -40.21 -13.56 -24.25
C ALA A 19 -40.44 -12.26 -23.45
N THR A 20 -41.71 -11.84 -23.31
CA THR A 20 -42.10 -10.67 -22.53
C THR A 20 -41.81 -10.88 -21.04
N PHE A 21 -42.08 -12.06 -20.51
CA PHE A 21 -41.79 -12.39 -19.11
C PHE A 21 -40.28 -12.36 -18.83
N ILE A 22 -39.47 -12.96 -19.70
CA ILE A 22 -38.01 -12.94 -19.58
C ILE A 22 -37.49 -11.50 -19.68
N ALA A 23 -37.96 -10.70 -20.64
CA ALA A 23 -37.58 -9.30 -20.77
C ALA A 23 -37.96 -8.47 -19.54
N SER A 24 -39.11 -8.75 -18.92
CA SER A 24 -39.53 -8.09 -17.67
C SER A 24 -38.63 -8.47 -16.49
N ILE A 25 -38.25 -9.74 -16.37
CA ILE A 25 -37.30 -10.18 -15.35
C ILE A 25 -35.93 -9.49 -15.55
N ILE A 26 -35.43 -9.46 -16.78
CA ILE A 26 -34.14 -8.78 -17.08
C ILE A 26 -34.26 -7.29 -16.77
N ALA A 27 -35.34 -6.63 -17.08
CA ALA A 27 -35.56 -5.21 -16.78
C ALA A 27 -35.61 -4.94 -15.27
N LEU A 28 -36.32 -5.79 -14.50
CA LEU A 28 -36.44 -5.65 -13.04
C LEU A 28 -35.11 -5.91 -12.31
N PHE A 29 -34.31 -6.83 -12.82
CA PHE A 29 -33.03 -7.22 -12.18
C PHE A 29 -31.82 -6.67 -12.88
N LYS A 30 -32.00 -5.81 -13.90
CA LYS A 30 -30.91 -5.24 -14.70
C LYS A 30 -29.80 -4.62 -13.83
N GLU A 31 -30.16 -3.82 -12.84
CA GLU A 31 -29.19 -3.17 -11.96
C GLU A 31 -28.46 -4.17 -11.06
N SER A 32 -29.18 -5.17 -10.56
CA SER A 32 -28.58 -6.25 -9.75
C SER A 32 -27.66 -7.13 -10.59
N ILE A 33 -28.06 -7.47 -11.81
CA ILE A 33 -27.25 -8.27 -12.75
C ILE A 33 -26.01 -7.49 -13.18
N ILE A 34 -26.17 -6.21 -13.52
CA ILE A 34 -25.04 -5.33 -13.87
C ILE A 34 -24.12 -5.16 -12.66
N GLY A 35 -24.67 -5.02 -11.45
CA GLY A 35 -23.91 -4.92 -10.21
C GLY A 35 -23.07 -6.15 -9.88
N LEU A 36 -23.49 -7.34 -10.33
CA LEU A 36 -22.68 -8.57 -10.20
C LEU A 36 -21.44 -8.57 -11.09
N TRP A 37 -21.47 -7.84 -12.21
CA TRP A 37 -20.38 -7.78 -13.20
C TRP A 37 -19.52 -6.54 -13.06
N LYS A 38 -20.05 -5.50 -12.44
CA LYS A 38 -19.35 -4.23 -12.23
C LYS A 38 -18.96 -4.09 -10.77
N HIS A 39 -17.71 -4.31 -10.48
CA HIS A 39 -17.15 -4.11 -9.14
C HIS A 39 -15.72 -3.60 -9.25
N PRO A 40 -15.26 -2.81 -8.27
CA PRO A 40 -13.87 -2.46 -8.18
C PRO A 40 -13.05 -3.72 -7.86
N THR A 41 -11.84 -3.77 -8.34
CA THR A 41 -10.89 -4.85 -8.05
C THR A 41 -9.56 -4.24 -7.68
N LEU A 42 -9.23 -4.27 -6.40
CA LEU A 42 -7.94 -3.77 -5.93
C LEU A 42 -6.88 -4.85 -6.10
N LYS A 43 -5.78 -4.47 -6.72
CA LYS A 43 -4.52 -5.18 -6.75
C LYS A 43 -3.49 -4.37 -5.98
N ILE A 44 -2.72 -5.03 -5.15
CA ILE A 44 -1.61 -4.45 -4.44
C ILE A 44 -0.35 -5.02 -5.06
N GLU A 45 0.50 -4.15 -5.57
CA GLU A 45 1.73 -4.54 -6.26
C GLU A 45 2.94 -3.92 -5.57
N GLN A 46 3.96 -4.74 -5.44
CA GLN A 46 5.29 -4.32 -5.07
C GLN A 46 6.17 -4.45 -6.31
N LYS A 47 6.77 -3.37 -6.75
CA LYS A 47 7.75 -3.42 -7.84
C LYS A 47 9.11 -3.78 -7.26
N GLU A 48 9.69 -4.88 -7.71
CA GLU A 48 11.02 -5.34 -7.28
C GLU A 48 12.10 -4.28 -7.51
N GLU A 49 12.00 -3.50 -8.58
CA GLU A 49 12.93 -2.43 -8.92
C GLU A 49 12.91 -1.25 -7.92
N ASN A 50 11.88 -1.16 -7.06
CA ASN A 50 11.67 -0.08 -6.10
C ASN A 50 11.37 -0.61 -4.70
N LEU A 51 12.10 -1.65 -4.27
CA LEU A 51 11.91 -2.20 -2.92
C LEU A 51 12.04 -1.08 -1.88
N PHE A 52 13.03 -0.22 -2.07
CA PHE A 52 13.21 1.01 -1.31
C PHE A 52 13.46 2.18 -2.25
N LYS A 53 12.82 3.30 -1.97
CA LYS A 53 13.11 4.58 -2.60
C LYS A 53 14.04 5.36 -1.69
N GLU A 54 15.18 5.74 -2.24
CA GLU A 54 16.15 6.60 -1.59
C GLU A 54 15.68 8.06 -1.62
N ILE A 55 15.69 8.72 -0.46
CA ILE A 55 15.41 10.15 -0.34
C ILE A 55 16.63 10.81 0.27
N THR A 56 17.22 11.71 -0.50
CA THR A 56 18.44 12.41 -0.14
C THR A 56 18.18 13.89 0.06
N THR A 57 18.79 14.48 1.08
CA THR A 57 18.90 15.93 1.19
C THR A 57 20.29 16.35 0.72
N LYS A 58 20.35 17.25 -0.26
CA LYS A 58 21.63 17.89 -0.62
C LYS A 58 22.04 18.77 0.54
N LEU A 59 23.06 18.39 1.27
CA LEU A 59 23.74 19.28 2.18
C LEU A 59 24.53 20.27 1.32
N SER A 60 24.04 21.50 1.18
CA SER A 60 24.87 22.60 0.73
C SER A 60 25.82 22.93 1.87
N GLU A 61 27.05 22.52 1.76
CA GLU A 61 28.14 23.12 2.57
C GLU A 61 28.35 24.56 2.09
N GLU A 62 27.53 25.49 2.56
CA GLU A 62 27.86 26.88 2.73
C GLU A 62 28.44 27.03 4.14
N GLU A 63 29.72 27.01 4.22
CA GLU A 63 30.65 27.59 5.22
C GLU A 63 31.82 26.66 5.53
N SER A 64 32.91 26.78 4.82
CA SER A 64 34.18 27.24 5.37
C SER A 64 35.32 26.99 4.40
N ASP A 65 36.17 28.02 4.36
CA ASP A 65 37.56 28.02 3.88
C ASP A 65 37.82 27.87 2.37
N LYS A 66 38.06 29.05 1.81
CA LYS A 66 38.82 29.31 0.58
C LYS A 66 40.20 28.67 0.64
N GLN A 67 40.28 27.36 0.33
CA GLN A 67 41.54 26.74 -0.13
C GLN A 67 41.43 25.21 -0.17
N ALA A 68 40.61 24.66 -1.05
CA ALA A 68 40.87 23.34 -1.65
C ALA A 68 39.89 23.11 -2.80
N ASN A 69 40.40 23.07 -4.00
CA ASN A 69 39.67 22.74 -5.24
C ASN A 69 39.31 21.24 -5.31
N THR A 70 38.35 20.79 -4.53
CA THR A 70 37.61 19.55 -4.76
C THR A 70 36.43 19.48 -3.77
N SER A 71 35.34 20.17 -4.08
CA SER A 71 34.08 19.96 -3.36
C SER A 71 33.49 18.63 -3.77
N ALA A 72 33.78 17.57 -3.04
CA ALA A 72 33.05 16.35 -3.07
C ALA A 72 31.71 16.63 -2.39
N THR A 73 30.62 16.76 -3.19
CA THR A 73 29.29 16.89 -2.66
C THR A 73 28.92 15.55 -2.02
N HIS A 74 29.02 15.45 -0.70
CA HIS A 74 28.54 14.29 0.05
C HIS A 74 27.03 14.32 0.01
N ILE A 75 26.44 13.40 -0.74
CA ILE A 75 24.99 13.20 -0.76
C ILE A 75 24.71 12.19 0.34
N ALA A 76 24.19 12.66 1.48
CA ALA A 76 23.73 11.78 2.55
C ALA A 76 22.31 11.28 2.25
N VAL A 77 22.07 9.99 2.45
CA VAL A 77 20.73 9.42 2.37
C VAL A 77 20.01 9.62 3.68
N ASP A 78 18.90 10.35 3.65
CA ASP A 78 18.09 10.63 4.85
C ASP A 78 17.14 9.49 5.19
N TYR A 79 16.52 8.91 4.17
CA TYR A 79 15.45 7.93 4.32
C TYR A 79 15.47 6.85 3.23
N TYR A 80 15.00 5.65 3.61
CA TYR A 80 14.64 4.60 2.67
C TYR A 80 13.15 4.29 2.82
N ASP A 81 12.37 4.55 1.80
CA ASP A 81 10.92 4.33 1.79
C ASP A 81 10.55 3.03 1.08
N PHE A 82 9.85 2.15 1.80
CA PHE A 82 9.22 0.97 1.23
C PHE A 82 7.79 1.32 0.80
N ASN A 83 7.59 1.38 -0.51
CA ASN A 83 6.34 1.79 -1.13
C ASN A 83 5.63 0.60 -1.78
N ILE A 84 4.31 0.61 -1.73
CA ILE A 84 3.45 -0.26 -2.54
C ILE A 84 2.59 0.58 -3.47
N GLU A 85 2.22 0.00 -4.61
CA GLU A 85 1.21 0.54 -5.52
C GLU A 85 -0.12 -0.19 -5.30
N VAL A 86 -1.20 0.58 -5.16
CA VAL A 86 -2.58 0.06 -5.10
C VAL A 86 -3.26 0.45 -6.40
N ILE A 87 -3.75 -0.55 -7.13
CA ILE A 87 -4.29 -0.38 -8.49
C ILE A 87 -5.73 -0.88 -8.50
N ASN A 88 -6.65 -0.05 -8.98
CA ASN A 88 -8.00 -0.51 -9.27
C ASN A 88 -8.09 -1.05 -10.71
N SER A 89 -8.03 -2.36 -10.86
CA SER A 89 -8.17 -3.04 -12.15
C SER A 89 -9.61 -3.36 -12.52
N GLY A 90 -10.57 -3.01 -11.67
CA GLY A 90 -12.00 -3.23 -11.89
C GLY A 90 -12.63 -2.21 -12.83
N SER A 91 -13.90 -2.42 -13.12
CA SER A 91 -14.70 -1.58 -14.01
C SER A 91 -15.41 -0.42 -13.33
N GLU A 92 -15.45 -0.41 -11.98
CA GLU A 92 -16.03 0.66 -11.17
C GLU A 92 -14.98 1.38 -10.35
N PRO A 93 -15.18 2.67 -10.01
CA PRO A 93 -14.29 3.38 -9.10
C PRO A 93 -14.27 2.69 -7.74
N CYS A 94 -13.08 2.53 -7.15
CA CYS A 94 -12.97 2.12 -5.76
C CYS A 94 -13.05 3.37 -4.89
N LYS A 95 -14.12 3.48 -4.09
CA LYS A 95 -14.46 4.69 -3.33
C LYS A 95 -13.90 4.65 -1.92
N ASN A 96 -13.40 5.80 -1.48
CA ASN A 96 -12.92 5.99 -0.12
C ASN A 96 -11.91 4.90 0.30
N CYS A 97 -10.89 4.70 -0.54
CA CYS A 97 -9.82 3.75 -0.23
C CYS A 97 -8.96 4.29 0.91
N GLU A 98 -8.79 3.51 1.96
CA GLU A 98 -8.01 3.83 3.16
C GLU A 98 -7.12 2.65 3.54
N CYS A 99 -5.93 2.96 4.05
CA CYS A 99 -5.01 1.97 4.60
C CYS A 99 -4.78 2.25 6.07
N TYR A 100 -4.99 1.24 6.91
CA TYR A 100 -4.79 1.33 8.35
C TYR A 100 -3.68 0.41 8.82
N LEU A 101 -2.87 0.88 9.75
CA LEU A 101 -1.98 0.04 10.53
C LEU A 101 -2.81 -0.67 11.60
N GLU A 102 -2.92 -1.99 11.54
CA GLU A 102 -3.66 -2.78 12.52
C GLU A 102 -2.79 -3.20 13.70
N ARG A 103 -1.59 -3.74 13.40
CA ARG A 103 -0.74 -4.30 14.43
C ARG A 103 0.73 -4.33 14.03
N ILE A 104 1.62 -4.21 15.00
CA ILE A 104 3.04 -4.44 14.86
C ILE A 104 3.46 -5.49 15.88
N GLU A 105 4.00 -6.59 15.41
CA GLU A 105 4.63 -7.61 16.23
C GLU A 105 6.15 -7.52 16.04
N PHE A 106 6.89 -7.61 17.13
CA PHE A 106 8.35 -7.54 17.13
C PHE A 106 8.96 -8.72 17.85
N LYS A 107 10.08 -9.20 17.34
CA LYS A 107 10.89 -10.22 17.95
C LYS A 107 12.37 -9.84 17.83
N GLN A 108 13.03 -9.68 18.96
CA GLN A 108 14.48 -9.52 19.00
C GLN A 108 15.17 -10.86 18.72
N ALA A 109 16.42 -10.84 18.29
CA ALA A 109 17.15 -12.07 17.95
C ALA A 109 17.28 -13.06 19.13
N SER A 110 17.27 -12.56 20.36
CA SER A 110 17.29 -13.36 21.61
C SER A 110 15.94 -13.95 22.00
N ASP A 111 14.85 -13.45 21.43
CA ASP A 111 13.50 -13.79 21.89
C ASP A 111 12.99 -15.07 21.23
N VAL A 112 12.19 -15.83 21.97
CA VAL A 112 11.55 -17.04 21.44
C VAL A 112 10.24 -16.69 20.74
N LYS A 113 9.52 -15.65 21.19
CA LYS A 113 8.19 -15.26 20.71
C LYS A 113 8.16 -13.82 20.21
N PHE A 114 7.23 -13.54 19.31
CA PHE A 114 6.88 -12.18 18.96
C PHE A 114 6.10 -11.52 20.10
N ASN A 115 6.43 -10.26 20.37
CA ASN A 115 5.74 -9.39 21.29
C ASN A 115 4.91 -8.38 20.49
N ASP A 116 3.68 -8.15 20.90
CA ASP A 116 2.84 -7.12 20.30
C ASP A 116 3.35 -5.74 20.76
N LEU A 117 3.62 -4.87 19.82
CA LEU A 117 3.94 -3.49 20.12
C LEU A 117 2.62 -2.71 20.13
N ASP A 118 1.91 -2.72 21.22
CA ASP A 118 0.56 -2.14 21.47
C ASP A 118 0.44 -0.64 21.11
N LEU A 119 1.42 -0.09 20.43
CA LEU A 119 1.60 1.34 20.33
C LEU A 119 0.57 2.05 19.45
N ILE A 120 -0.10 1.40 18.47
CA ILE A 120 -0.76 2.19 17.42
C ILE A 120 -1.72 1.39 16.52
N SER A 121 -2.65 0.64 17.07
CA SER A 121 -3.71 0.05 16.24
C SER A 121 -4.69 1.13 15.74
N GLY A 122 -5.14 1.01 14.50
CA GLY A 122 -6.20 1.84 13.92
C GLY A 122 -5.75 3.19 13.35
N LYS A 123 -4.45 3.46 13.19
CA LYS A 123 -4.00 4.69 12.51
C LYS A 123 -4.06 4.56 11.00
N ALA A 124 -4.77 5.51 10.38
CA ALA A 124 -4.79 5.65 8.93
C ALA A 124 -3.44 6.13 8.40
N ILE A 125 -3.00 5.55 7.29
CA ILE A 125 -1.76 5.91 6.61
C ILE A 125 -2.09 6.83 5.44
N LYS A 126 -1.31 7.90 5.29
CA LYS A 126 -1.47 8.86 4.20
C LYS A 126 -1.01 8.29 2.88
N TRP A 127 -1.71 8.64 1.82
CA TRP A 127 -1.30 8.33 0.46
C TRP A 127 -0.12 9.19 0.04
N LEU A 128 0.84 8.60 -0.67
CA LEU A 128 2.06 9.28 -1.10
C LEU A 128 1.73 10.49 -1.98
N GLY A 129 2.27 11.66 -1.59
CA GLY A 129 2.02 12.94 -2.27
C GLY A 129 0.63 13.53 -2.03
N LYS A 130 -0.10 13.03 -1.03
CA LYS A 130 -1.42 13.55 -0.64
C LYS A 130 -1.48 13.78 0.87
N GLU A 131 -2.18 14.85 1.27
CA GLU A 131 -2.46 15.11 2.70
C GLU A 131 -3.62 14.25 3.25
N LEU A 132 -4.31 13.52 2.36
CA LEU A 132 -5.50 12.74 2.70
C LEU A 132 -5.14 11.30 3.04
N THR A 133 -5.88 10.73 3.98
CA THR A 133 -5.84 9.30 4.31
C THR A 133 -6.77 8.47 3.45
N ASN A 134 -7.75 9.10 2.80
CA ASN A 134 -8.72 8.44 1.91
C ASN A 134 -8.67 9.02 0.49
N ILE A 135 -8.86 8.18 -0.49
CA ILE A 135 -8.92 8.55 -1.91
C ILE A 135 -9.88 7.66 -2.69
N ASP A 136 -10.38 8.19 -3.79
CA ASP A 136 -11.05 7.39 -4.81
C ASP A 136 -10.04 6.94 -5.86
N LEU A 137 -10.06 5.65 -6.21
CA LEU A 137 -9.25 5.10 -7.28
C LEU A 137 -10.12 4.90 -8.51
N PRO A 138 -9.84 5.62 -9.62
CA PRO A 138 -10.55 5.44 -10.88
C PRO A 138 -10.50 3.99 -11.36
N PRO A 139 -11.49 3.53 -12.15
CA PRO A 139 -11.47 2.20 -12.75
C PRO A 139 -10.36 2.09 -13.83
N HIS A 140 -10.17 0.86 -14.33
CA HIS A 140 -9.29 0.57 -15.46
C HIS A 140 -7.83 1.00 -15.28
N GLY A 141 -7.26 0.73 -14.11
CA GLY A 141 -5.85 0.98 -13.83
C GLY A 141 -5.55 2.27 -13.07
N GLY A 142 -6.56 2.92 -12.51
CA GLY A 142 -6.36 4.01 -11.55
C GLY A 142 -5.49 3.54 -10.39
N LYS A 143 -4.43 4.29 -10.07
CA LYS A 143 -3.41 3.86 -9.11
C LYS A 143 -3.00 4.96 -8.14
N ALA A 144 -2.55 4.54 -6.95
CA ALA A 144 -1.91 5.39 -5.97
C ALA A 144 -0.89 4.59 -5.17
N SER A 145 0.06 5.29 -4.57
CA SER A 145 1.13 4.67 -3.78
C SER A 145 1.00 5.01 -2.31
N ILE A 146 1.46 4.11 -1.46
CA ILE A 146 1.53 4.28 0.00
C ILE A 146 2.93 3.90 0.46
N THR A 147 3.52 4.69 1.36
CA THR A 147 4.71 4.31 2.10
C THR A 147 4.30 3.51 3.33
N LEU A 148 4.56 2.21 3.31
CA LEU A 148 4.25 1.33 4.45
C LEU A 148 5.30 1.42 5.56
N LEU A 149 6.55 1.54 5.17
CA LEU A 149 7.70 1.51 6.08
C LEU A 149 8.74 2.54 5.61
N ARG A 150 9.31 3.29 6.54
CA ARG A 150 10.42 4.20 6.32
C ARG A 150 11.55 3.89 7.29
N LEU A 151 12.75 3.72 6.77
CA LEU A 151 13.98 3.72 7.56
C LEU A 151 14.54 5.12 7.60
N ILE A 152 14.93 5.58 8.79
CA ILE A 152 15.41 6.94 9.02
C ILE A 152 16.91 6.88 9.36
N SER A 153 17.72 7.70 8.70
CA SER A 153 19.16 7.78 9.01
C SER A 153 19.40 8.24 10.45
N PRO A 154 20.52 7.85 11.08
CA PRO A 154 20.89 8.31 12.42
C PRO A 154 21.00 9.83 12.47
N GLU A 155 21.53 10.45 11.43
CA GLU A 155 21.71 11.91 11.33
C GLU A 155 20.39 12.66 11.35
N LYS A 156 19.42 12.20 10.55
CA LYS A 156 18.09 12.82 10.49
C LYS A 156 17.31 12.67 11.79
N ARG A 157 17.47 11.54 12.45
CA ARG A 157 16.81 11.25 13.73
C ARG A 157 17.34 12.13 14.88
N SER A 158 18.56 12.63 14.79
CA SER A 158 19.18 13.44 15.85
C SER A 158 18.60 14.85 15.95
N THR A 159 17.97 15.36 14.90
CA THR A 159 17.51 16.76 14.84
C THR A 159 16.23 17.03 15.61
N GLU A 160 15.40 16.03 15.91
CA GLU A 160 14.06 16.26 16.51
C GLU A 160 14.05 16.60 18.01
N LYS A 161 15.09 16.34 18.79
CA LYS A 161 15.10 16.63 20.25
C LYS A 161 16.44 17.08 20.81
N GLY A 162 17.37 17.57 19.99
CA GLY A 162 18.66 18.09 20.46
C GLY A 162 19.58 17.05 21.11
N LYS A 163 19.25 15.76 21.08
CA LYS A 163 20.09 14.65 21.51
C LYS A 163 20.56 13.88 20.29
N LYS A 164 21.87 13.83 20.07
CA LYS A 164 22.45 12.97 19.01
C LYS A 164 22.04 11.52 19.27
N LYS A 165 21.26 10.95 18.37
CA LYS A 165 20.92 9.54 18.35
C LYS A 165 21.80 8.86 17.31
N ASN A 166 22.67 7.98 17.77
CA ASN A 166 23.62 7.27 16.91
C ASN A 166 22.99 6.02 16.22
N SER A 167 21.69 5.80 16.39
CA SER A 167 20.99 4.63 15.83
C SER A 167 19.96 5.08 14.79
N PRO A 168 19.81 4.33 13.69
CA PRO A 168 18.76 4.58 12.72
C PRO A 168 17.37 4.37 13.33
N GLY A 169 16.32 4.81 12.64
CA GLY A 169 14.93 4.70 13.08
C GLY A 169 14.06 3.92 12.11
N ILE A 170 12.92 3.44 12.62
CA ILE A 170 11.84 2.86 11.83
C ILE A 170 10.62 3.74 12.03
N GLN A 171 9.98 4.13 10.94
CA GLN A 171 8.71 4.85 10.93
C GLN A 171 7.69 4.06 10.11
N ILE A 172 6.48 3.97 10.63
CA ILE A 172 5.34 3.35 9.98
C ILE A 172 4.18 4.35 10.00
N GLY A 173 3.79 4.88 8.84
CA GLY A 173 2.91 6.03 8.78
C GLY A 173 3.48 7.22 9.53
N ASP A 174 2.73 7.80 10.47
CA ASP A 174 3.19 8.93 11.33
C ASP A 174 3.88 8.48 12.62
N VAL A 175 4.17 7.19 12.76
CA VAL A 175 4.66 6.60 13.99
C VAL A 175 6.10 6.16 13.87
N ILE A 176 6.94 6.73 14.74
CA ILE A 176 8.33 6.31 14.88
C ILE A 176 8.38 5.23 15.98
N ILE A 177 8.85 4.05 15.63
CA ILE A 177 9.05 2.95 16.58
C ILE A 177 10.19 3.33 17.52
N ASN A 178 9.95 3.12 18.81
CA ASN A 178 10.82 3.58 19.90
C ASN A 178 12.26 3.08 19.80
N GLU A 179 13.17 3.84 20.38
CA GLU A 179 14.62 3.81 20.23
C GLU A 179 15.33 2.49 20.54
N ASN A 180 14.69 1.66 21.37
CA ASN A 180 15.30 0.42 21.85
C ASN A 180 15.02 -0.81 20.99
N VAL A 181 14.26 -0.64 19.90
CA VAL A 181 13.77 -1.76 19.09
C VAL A 181 14.09 -1.50 17.63
N VAL A 182 15.35 -1.62 17.26
CA VAL A 182 15.79 -1.33 15.89
C VAL A 182 16.20 -2.60 15.15
N ALA A 183 17.00 -3.46 15.78
CA ALA A 183 17.42 -4.73 15.19
C ALA A 183 16.45 -5.85 15.56
N GLY A 184 15.97 -6.60 14.58
CA GLY A 184 15.09 -7.76 14.83
C GLY A 184 14.10 -8.03 13.70
N ASN A 185 13.17 -8.93 13.99
CA ASN A 185 12.13 -9.35 13.08
C ASN A 185 10.82 -8.66 13.43
N TYR A 186 10.23 -8.01 12.46
CA TYR A 186 8.94 -7.33 12.58
C TYR A 186 7.89 -8.02 11.72
N ILE A 187 6.67 -8.09 12.21
CA ILE A 187 5.49 -8.42 11.45
C ILE A 187 4.56 -7.22 11.55
N ILE A 188 4.32 -6.55 10.46
CA ILE A 188 3.49 -5.36 10.39
C ILE A 188 2.24 -5.71 9.61
N ILE A 189 1.08 -5.50 10.19
CA ILE A 189 -0.21 -5.84 9.60
C ILE A 189 -0.95 -4.56 9.27
N PHE A 190 -1.27 -4.42 8.00
CA PHE A 190 -2.09 -3.32 7.47
C PHE A 190 -3.40 -3.86 6.94
N CYS A 191 -4.44 -3.05 6.99
CA CYS A 191 -5.71 -3.36 6.35
C CYS A 191 -6.10 -2.26 5.37
N MET A 192 -6.43 -2.68 4.15
CA MET A 192 -6.95 -1.82 3.10
C MET A 192 -8.46 -1.91 3.08
N TYR A 193 -9.14 -0.78 3.27
CA TYR A 193 -10.60 -0.66 3.26
C TYR A 193 -11.07 0.20 2.08
N SER A 194 -12.28 -0.03 1.67
CA SER A 194 -13.02 0.86 0.78
C SER A 194 -14.53 0.66 0.96
N LEU A 195 -15.35 1.63 0.55
CA LEU A 195 -16.79 1.56 0.71
C LEU A 195 -17.46 0.47 -0.14
N ASN A 196 -16.87 0.13 -1.27
CA ASN A 196 -17.47 -0.75 -2.27
C ASN A 196 -16.57 -1.90 -2.72
N HIS A 197 -15.55 -2.22 -1.93
CA HIS A 197 -14.69 -3.38 -2.16
C HIS A 197 -14.42 -4.10 -0.84
N LYS A 198 -14.23 -5.42 -0.92
CA LYS A 198 -13.87 -6.23 0.25
C LYS A 198 -12.51 -5.83 0.79
N SER A 199 -12.39 -5.71 2.11
CA SER A 199 -11.12 -5.39 2.77
C SER A 199 -10.04 -6.43 2.44
N GLN A 200 -8.79 -5.97 2.38
CA GLN A 200 -7.62 -6.81 2.15
C GLN A 200 -6.61 -6.57 3.27
N THR A 201 -6.03 -7.65 3.78
CA THR A 201 -4.97 -7.58 4.79
C THR A 201 -3.61 -7.73 4.12
N ILE A 202 -2.70 -6.81 4.39
CA ILE A 202 -1.31 -6.83 3.96
C ILE A 202 -0.47 -7.18 5.18
N ARG A 203 0.25 -8.30 5.10
CA ARG A 203 1.21 -8.71 6.11
C ARG A 203 2.62 -8.47 5.58
N LEU A 204 3.34 -7.56 6.21
CA LEU A 204 4.72 -7.22 5.89
C LEU A 204 5.64 -7.84 6.93
N GLY A 205 6.40 -8.86 6.56
CA GLY A 205 7.54 -9.35 7.33
C GLY A 205 8.76 -8.51 7.02
N PHE A 206 9.40 -7.96 8.03
CA PHE A 206 10.55 -7.09 7.90
C PHE A 206 11.62 -7.55 8.90
N ASP A 207 12.79 -7.95 8.38
CA ASP A 207 13.92 -8.40 9.17
C ASP A 207 15.08 -7.44 8.93
N TRP A 208 15.60 -6.85 10.00
CA TRP A 208 16.68 -5.87 9.94
C TRP A 208 17.68 -6.07 11.06
N ASN A 209 18.96 -6.03 10.69
CA ASN A 209 20.05 -6.12 11.66
C ASN A 209 20.37 -4.82 12.43
N GLY A 210 19.61 -3.74 12.15
CA GLY A 210 19.76 -2.44 12.82
C GLY A 210 20.89 -1.58 12.27
N GLN A 211 21.61 -2.00 11.24
CA GLN A 211 22.68 -1.22 10.64
C GLN A 211 22.15 -0.33 9.51
N TRP A 212 22.55 0.93 9.56
CA TRP A 212 22.30 1.88 8.47
C TRP A 212 23.31 1.65 7.35
N GLN A 213 22.83 1.74 6.12
CA GLN A 213 23.66 1.70 4.92
C GLN A 213 23.44 2.97 4.12
N GLU A 214 24.50 3.56 3.59
CA GLU A 214 24.42 4.77 2.78
C GLU A 214 24.00 4.49 1.33
N ARG A 215 24.06 3.23 0.90
CA ARG A 215 23.71 2.80 -0.45
C ARG A 215 22.58 1.79 -0.43
N ILE A 216 21.61 1.99 -1.30
CA ILE A 216 20.47 1.09 -1.43
C ILE A 216 20.88 -0.36 -1.78
N THR A 217 21.95 -0.53 -2.55
CA THR A 217 22.49 -1.84 -2.91
C THR A 217 23.06 -2.61 -1.71
N GLU A 218 23.59 -1.90 -0.73
CA GLU A 218 24.10 -2.49 0.52
C GLU A 218 22.96 -2.76 1.52
N LEU A 219 21.89 -1.95 1.47
CA LEU A 219 20.72 -2.12 2.32
C LEU A 219 20.08 -3.50 2.15
N SER A 220 20.05 -4.01 0.92
CA SER A 220 19.48 -5.34 0.62
C SER A 220 20.18 -6.50 1.34
N SER A 221 21.44 -6.32 1.75
CA SER A 221 22.17 -7.30 2.55
C SER A 221 21.80 -7.28 4.03
N THR A 222 21.29 -6.15 4.53
CA THR A 222 20.97 -5.93 5.95
C THR A 222 19.48 -5.96 6.25
N VAL A 223 18.66 -5.86 5.20
CA VAL A 223 17.18 -5.84 5.29
C VAL A 223 16.59 -6.94 4.42
N LYS A 224 15.66 -7.70 4.98
CA LYS A 224 14.84 -8.65 4.24
C LYS A 224 13.38 -8.30 4.41
N ILE A 225 12.66 -8.21 3.29
CA ILE A 225 11.23 -7.92 3.28
C ILE A 225 10.47 -9.04 2.59
N LYS A 226 9.36 -9.45 3.19
CA LYS A 226 8.41 -10.39 2.63
C LYS A 226 7.01 -9.83 2.80
N MET A 227 6.29 -9.70 1.70
CA MET A 227 4.89 -9.23 1.71
C MET A 227 3.95 -10.37 1.36
N GLU A 228 2.87 -10.50 2.13
CA GLU A 228 1.77 -11.42 1.89
C GLU A 228 0.47 -10.64 1.87
N ILE A 229 -0.39 -10.88 0.88
CA ILE A 229 -1.71 -10.24 0.76
C ILE A 229 -2.77 -11.31 0.98
N ARG A 230 -3.69 -11.05 1.91
CA ARG A 230 -4.84 -11.93 2.20
C ARG A 230 -6.14 -11.19 1.87
N LYS A 231 -7.02 -11.88 1.17
CA LYS A 231 -8.34 -11.39 0.75
C LYS A 231 -9.41 -11.87 1.72
#